data_7768d2c91a27279ad67ba606d6d698a2
#
_entry.id   7768d2c91a27279ad67ba606d6d698a2
#
_cell.length_a   1.000
_cell.length_b   1.000
_cell.length_c   1.000
_cell.angle_alpha   90.00
_cell.angle_beta   90.00
_cell.angle_gamma   90.00
#
_symmetry.space_group_name_H-M   'P 1'
#
loop_
_entity.id
_entity.type
_entity.pdbx_description
1 polymer ?
#
loop_
_entity_poly.entity_id
_entity_poly.type
_entity_poly.pdbx_seq_one_letter_code
_entity_poly.pdbx_strand_id
1 'polypeptide(L)'
;MNVWAERMEVCVVHPGWEPIYGREAVLESWRRILKAPESPEIRGQSPQVLVNDPVGTVVCFEEIKGNFLIATNLFVKQSGRWRMFHHHAAPTDARPSEGSAPPASIN
;
A
#
# COMPACT_ATOMS: atom_id res chain seq x y z
N MET A 1 -12.94 4.99 1.04
CA MET A 1 -11.86 4.86 0.05
C MET A 1 -11.35 6.19 -0.44
N ASN A 2 -11.27 7.15 0.48
CA ASN A 2 -10.83 8.50 0.13
C ASN A 2 -9.31 8.63 0.01
N VAL A 3 -8.59 7.52 0.22
CA VAL A 3 -7.13 7.55 0.15
C VAL A 3 -6.61 7.62 -1.28
N TRP A 4 -7.42 7.22 -2.26
CA TRP A 4 -6.98 7.15 -3.65
C TRP A 4 -7.02 8.50 -4.35
N ALA A 5 -5.98 8.75 -5.14
CA ALA A 5 -5.86 10.00 -5.89
C ALA A 5 -6.99 10.16 -6.90
N GLU A 6 -7.34 11.39 -7.20
CA GLU A 6 -8.35 11.75 -8.16
C GLU A 6 -7.71 12.43 -9.36
N ARG A 7 -8.32 12.26 -10.53
CA ARG A 7 -7.92 12.94 -11.77
C ARG A 7 -6.48 12.67 -12.19
N MET A 8 -6.02 11.45 -11.92
CA MET A 8 -4.71 11.00 -12.36
C MET A 8 -4.71 9.49 -12.48
N GLU A 9 -3.71 8.97 -13.16
CA GLU A 9 -3.57 7.53 -13.31
C GLU A 9 -3.24 6.89 -11.97
N VAL A 10 -3.96 5.82 -11.65
CA VAL A 10 -3.70 5.02 -10.46
C VAL A 10 -3.65 3.56 -10.86
N CYS A 11 -2.91 2.77 -10.12
CA CYS A 11 -2.89 1.34 -10.34
C CYS A 11 -2.61 0.58 -9.06
N VAL A 12 -3.00 -0.70 -9.06
CA VAL A 12 -2.75 -1.58 -7.93
C VAL A 12 -2.37 -2.96 -8.44
N VAL A 13 -1.47 -3.61 -7.69
CA VAL A 13 -1.13 -5.01 -7.91
C VAL A 13 -1.33 -5.72 -6.59
N HIS A 14 -2.45 -6.41 -6.46
CA HIS A 14 -2.71 -7.24 -5.28
C HIS A 14 -1.86 -8.51 -5.36
N PRO A 15 -1.51 -9.11 -4.22
CA PRO A 15 -0.69 -10.33 -4.24
C PRO A 15 -1.33 -11.42 -5.10
N GLY A 16 -0.60 -11.85 -6.12
CA GLY A 16 -1.07 -12.90 -7.02
C GLY A 16 -2.02 -12.46 -8.11
N TRP A 17 -2.37 -11.18 -8.16
CA TRP A 17 -3.28 -10.63 -9.18
C TRP A 17 -2.49 -9.99 -10.32
N GLU A 18 -3.16 -9.86 -11.45
CA GLU A 18 -2.65 -9.01 -12.53
C GLU A 18 -2.80 -7.55 -12.15
N PRO A 19 -2.00 -6.67 -12.74
CA PRO A 19 -2.14 -5.24 -12.48
C PRO A 19 -3.53 -4.73 -12.85
N ILE A 20 -4.05 -3.82 -12.05
CA ILE A 20 -5.33 -3.18 -12.27
C ILE A 20 -5.10 -1.69 -12.42
N TYR A 21 -5.61 -1.12 -13.48
CA TYR A 21 -5.40 0.29 -13.84
C TYR A 21 -6.70 1.06 -13.80
N GLY A 22 -6.61 2.31 -13.38
CA GLY A 22 -7.72 3.23 -13.36
C GLY A 22 -8.46 3.22 -12.02
N ARG A 23 -8.91 4.41 -11.61
CA ARG A 23 -9.46 4.61 -10.28
C ARG A 23 -10.69 3.73 -10.01
N GLU A 24 -11.60 3.65 -10.97
CA GLU A 24 -12.82 2.85 -10.74
C GLU A 24 -12.53 1.37 -10.60
N ALA A 25 -11.67 0.83 -11.47
CA ALA A 25 -11.30 -0.59 -11.37
C ALA A 25 -10.53 -0.88 -10.09
N VAL A 26 -9.66 0.03 -9.68
CA VAL A 26 -8.91 -0.10 -8.42
C VAL A 26 -9.87 -0.11 -7.24
N LEU A 27 -10.80 0.84 -7.17
CA LEU A 27 -11.77 0.89 -6.09
C LEU A 27 -12.64 -0.35 -6.05
N GLU A 28 -13.06 -0.84 -7.21
CA GLU A 28 -13.88 -2.05 -7.29
C GLU A 28 -13.12 -3.27 -6.78
N SER A 29 -11.84 -3.39 -7.11
CA SER A 29 -11.03 -4.51 -6.62
C SER A 29 -10.95 -4.51 -5.10
N TRP A 30 -10.78 -3.35 -4.49
CA TRP A 30 -10.75 -3.23 -3.04
C TRP A 30 -12.10 -3.55 -2.41
N ARG A 31 -13.21 -3.10 -3.03
CA ARG A 31 -14.53 -3.45 -2.54
C ARG A 31 -14.74 -4.96 -2.51
N ARG A 32 -14.30 -5.65 -3.56
CA ARG A 32 -14.43 -7.10 -3.64
C ARG A 32 -13.61 -7.80 -2.54
N ILE A 33 -12.40 -7.34 -2.30
CA ILE A 33 -11.54 -7.89 -1.26
C ILE A 33 -12.15 -7.66 0.13
N LEU A 34 -12.58 -6.43 0.40
CA LEU A 34 -13.08 -6.06 1.72
C LEU A 34 -14.45 -6.64 2.05
N LYS A 35 -15.26 -6.95 1.02
CA LYS A 35 -16.59 -7.55 1.22
C LYS A 35 -16.57 -9.06 1.28
N ALA A 36 -15.44 -9.69 0.96
CA ALA A 36 -15.36 -11.15 1.00
C ALA A 36 -15.63 -11.63 2.44
N PRO A 37 -16.44 -12.70 2.62
CA PRO A 37 -16.72 -13.22 3.96
C PRO A 37 -15.45 -13.60 4.72
N GLU A 38 -14.41 -13.94 4.00
CA GLU A 38 -13.13 -14.35 4.55
C GLU A 38 -12.08 -13.26 4.39
N SER A 39 -12.52 -12.01 4.42
CA SER A 39 -11.59 -10.88 4.31
C SER A 39 -10.51 -11.00 5.39
N PRO A 40 -9.25 -11.08 5.01
CA PRO A 40 -8.17 -11.25 5.98
C PRO A 40 -7.91 -9.96 6.74
N GLU A 41 -7.49 -10.10 7.98
CA GLU A 41 -6.96 -8.97 8.72
C GLU A 41 -5.55 -8.70 8.22
N ILE A 42 -5.30 -7.48 7.77
CA ILE A 42 -4.00 -7.06 7.25
C ILE A 42 -3.38 -6.09 8.23
N ARG A 43 -2.18 -6.41 8.69
CA ARG A 43 -1.44 -5.55 9.62
C ARG A 43 -0.21 -4.99 8.95
N GLY A 44 -0.12 -3.66 8.90
CA GLY A 44 1.10 -3.01 8.45
C GLY A 44 2.13 -2.98 9.57
N GLN A 45 3.38 -3.26 9.26
CA GLN A 45 4.48 -3.28 10.22
C GLN A 45 5.73 -2.65 9.62
N SER A 46 6.50 -2.02 10.50
CA SER A 46 7.82 -1.47 10.16
C SER A 46 7.82 -0.58 8.93
N PRO A 47 6.98 0.46 8.89
CA PRO A 47 6.92 1.33 7.72
C PRO A 47 8.19 2.17 7.57
N GLN A 48 8.63 2.30 6.33
CA GLN A 48 9.70 3.21 5.92
C GLN A 48 9.08 4.28 5.04
N VAL A 49 9.34 5.53 5.36
CA VAL A 49 8.75 6.64 4.63
C VAL A 49 9.83 7.44 3.93
N LEU A 50 9.67 7.63 2.63
CA LEU A 50 10.55 8.44 1.80
C LEU A 50 9.72 9.57 1.21
N VAL A 51 10.15 10.80 1.44
CA VAL A 51 9.39 11.95 0.92
C VAL A 51 10.22 12.69 -0.12
N ASN A 52 9.65 12.81 -1.31
CA ASN A 52 10.20 13.59 -2.41
C ASN A 52 9.05 14.45 -2.95
N ASP A 53 8.68 15.48 -2.16
CA ASP A 53 7.52 16.31 -2.45
C ASP A 53 7.46 16.70 -3.93
N PRO A 54 6.33 16.52 -4.62
CA PRO A 54 5.01 16.17 -4.10
C PRO A 54 4.72 14.66 -4.02
N VAL A 55 5.74 13.79 -4.02
CA VAL A 55 5.56 12.34 -3.98
C VAL A 55 6.10 11.79 -2.67
N GLY A 56 5.34 10.88 -2.08
CA GLY A 56 5.77 10.12 -0.92
C GLY A 56 5.69 8.63 -1.20
N THR A 57 6.63 7.88 -0.64
CA THR A 57 6.67 6.44 -0.76
C THR A 57 6.67 5.82 0.62
N VAL A 58 5.80 4.84 0.82
CA VAL A 58 5.79 4.06 2.06
C VAL A 58 6.03 2.60 1.69
N VAL A 59 7.09 2.02 2.26
CA VAL A 59 7.36 0.59 2.11
C VAL A 59 7.16 -0.03 3.48
N CYS A 60 6.35 -1.06 3.58
CA CYS A 60 6.09 -1.71 4.85
C CYS A 60 5.91 -3.21 4.66
N PHE A 61 6.03 -3.92 5.77
CA PHE A 61 5.59 -5.31 5.80
C PHE A 61 4.09 -5.33 6.04
N GLU A 62 3.43 -6.32 5.47
CA GLU A 62 2.04 -6.63 5.80
C GLU A 62 1.99 -8.08 6.24
N GLU A 63 1.26 -8.33 7.29
CA GLU A 63 1.06 -9.68 7.79
C GLU A 63 -0.36 -10.12 7.55
N ILE A 64 -0.52 -11.28 6.89
CA ILE A 64 -1.82 -11.88 6.64
C ILE A 64 -1.73 -13.34 7.05
N LYS A 65 -2.46 -13.72 8.10
CA LYS A 65 -2.49 -15.12 8.58
C LYS A 65 -1.10 -15.70 8.80
N GLY A 66 -0.21 -14.91 9.39
CA GLY A 66 1.15 -15.36 9.69
C GLY A 66 2.12 -15.31 8.53
N ASN A 67 1.66 -14.93 7.34
CA ASN A 67 2.52 -14.78 6.18
C ASN A 67 2.85 -13.31 5.97
N PHE A 68 4.06 -13.05 5.50
CA PHE A 68 4.50 -11.69 5.29
C PHE A 68 4.54 -11.30 3.82
N LEU A 69 4.17 -10.06 3.58
CA LEU A 69 4.24 -9.42 2.28
C LEU A 69 5.05 -8.15 2.43
N ILE A 70 5.67 -7.70 1.34
CA ILE A 70 6.19 -6.35 1.25
C ILE A 70 5.21 -5.55 0.42
N ALA A 71 4.80 -4.41 0.96
CA ALA A 71 3.90 -3.50 0.25
C ALA A 71 4.61 -2.19 -0.02
N THR A 72 4.47 -1.69 -1.24
CA THR A 72 4.95 -0.37 -1.63
C THR A 72 3.74 0.48 -1.98
N ASN A 73 3.63 1.62 -1.32
CA ASN A 73 2.52 2.55 -1.52
C ASN A 73 3.08 3.89 -1.95
N LEU A 74 2.62 4.39 -3.09
CA LEU A 74 3.03 5.69 -3.59
C LEU A 74 1.91 6.70 -3.41
N PHE A 75 2.27 7.85 -2.88
CA PHE A 75 1.33 8.92 -2.60
C PHE A 75 1.72 10.19 -3.34
N VAL A 76 0.74 10.97 -3.67
CA VAL A 76 0.94 12.29 -4.26
C VAL A 76 0.13 13.31 -3.46
N LYS A 77 0.68 14.51 -3.34
CA LYS A 77 -0.02 15.57 -2.64
C LYS A 77 -1.04 16.23 -3.58
N GLN A 78 -2.30 16.19 -3.19
CA GLN A 78 -3.39 16.83 -3.92
C GLN A 78 -4.14 17.73 -2.96
N SER A 79 -4.13 19.03 -3.23
CA SER A 79 -4.81 20.03 -2.40
C SER A 79 -4.42 19.89 -0.92
N GLY A 80 -3.12 19.73 -0.65
CA GLY A 80 -2.59 19.65 0.70
C GLY A 80 -2.77 18.28 1.37
N ARG A 81 -3.31 17.31 0.68
CA ARG A 81 -3.52 15.97 1.22
C ARG A 81 -2.72 14.93 0.46
N TRP A 82 -2.17 13.97 1.18
CA TRP A 82 -1.51 12.83 0.56
C TRP A 82 -2.54 11.82 0.12
N ARG A 83 -2.51 11.46 -1.17
CA ARG A 83 -3.42 10.48 -1.74
C ARG A 83 -2.63 9.41 -2.47
N MET A 84 -3.07 8.16 -2.35
CA MET A 84 -2.38 7.03 -2.94
C MET A 84 -2.66 6.94 -4.44
N PHE A 85 -1.61 6.72 -5.23
CA PHE A 85 -1.79 6.49 -6.65
C PHE A 85 -1.25 5.14 -7.09
N HIS A 86 -0.57 4.43 -6.22
CA HIS A 86 -0.08 3.09 -6.53
C HIS A 86 0.06 2.27 -5.26
N HIS A 87 -0.31 1.00 -5.36
CA HIS A 87 -0.11 0.01 -4.31
C HIS A 87 0.33 -1.28 -4.96
N HIS A 88 1.39 -1.88 -4.44
CA HIS A 88 1.86 -3.18 -4.90
C HIS A 88 2.31 -3.98 -3.69
N ALA A 89 1.75 -5.16 -3.52
CA ALA A 89 2.16 -6.06 -2.44
C ALA A 89 2.53 -7.42 -3.02
N ALA A 90 3.56 -8.02 -2.44
CA ALA A 90 4.04 -9.32 -2.89
C ALA A 90 4.57 -10.12 -1.69
N PRO A 91 4.44 -11.45 -1.73
CA PRO A 91 4.98 -12.31 -0.67
C PRO A 91 6.49 -12.13 -0.52
N THR A 92 6.96 -12.30 0.70
CA THR A 92 8.39 -12.24 0.99
C THR A 92 8.75 -13.24 2.08
N ASP A 93 9.97 -13.75 2.01
CA ASP A 93 10.54 -14.57 3.09
C ASP A 93 11.22 -13.70 4.15
N ALA A 94 11.38 -12.43 3.88
CA ALA A 94 11.94 -11.50 4.86
C ALA A 94 10.97 -11.30 6.02
N ARG A 95 11.50 -10.90 7.16
CA ARG A 95 10.71 -10.62 8.36
C ARG A 95 11.03 -9.22 8.86
N PRO A 96 10.05 -8.50 9.41
CA PRO A 96 10.35 -7.25 10.08
C PRO A 96 11.28 -7.51 11.25
N SER A 97 12.25 -6.62 11.45
CA SER A 97 13.17 -6.74 12.56
C SER A 97 12.43 -6.46 13.86
N GLU A 98 12.49 -7.43 14.78
CA GLU A 98 11.87 -7.25 16.08
C GLU A 98 12.59 -6.13 16.83
N GLY A 99 11.80 -5.22 17.40
CA GLY A 99 12.35 -4.11 18.16
C GLY A 99 13.04 -3.04 17.33
N SER A 100 12.98 -3.13 16.01
CA SER A 100 13.56 -2.08 15.18
C SER A 100 12.70 -0.83 15.31
N ALA A 101 13.34 0.27 15.68
CA ALA A 101 12.69 1.56 15.61
C ALA A 101 12.41 1.89 14.16
N PRO A 102 11.34 2.65 13.87
CA PRO A 102 11.17 3.17 12.52
C PRO A 102 12.45 3.93 12.16
N PRO A 103 13.01 3.70 11.00
CA PRO A 103 14.19 4.44 10.62
C PRO A 103 13.86 5.93 10.59
N ALA A 104 14.87 6.73 10.89
CA ALA A 104 14.74 8.15 10.70
C ALA A 104 14.29 8.38 9.25
N SER A 105 13.38 9.32 9.06
CA SER A 105 12.89 9.59 7.72
C SER A 105 14.07 9.84 6.80
N ILE A 106 14.08 9.14 5.71
CA ILE A 106 15.09 9.32 4.69
C ILE A 106 14.54 10.34 3.72
N ASN A 107 15.19 11.43 3.66
CA ASN A 107 14.76 12.52 2.78
C ASN A 107 15.54 12.53 1.50
#